data_cd20c00b917d2245ab4d5529e4487fd0
#
_entry.id   cd20c00b917d2245ab4d5529e4487fd0
#
_cell.length_a   1.000
_cell.length_b   1.000
_cell.length_c   1.000
_cell.angle_alpha   90.00
_cell.angle_beta   90.00
_cell.angle_gamma   90.00
#
_symmetry.space_group_name_H-M   'P 1'
#
loop_
_entity.id
_entity.type
_entity.pdbx_description
1 polymer ?
#
loop_
_entity_poly.entity_id
_entity_poly.type
_entity_poly.pdbx_seq_one_letter_code
_entity_poly.pdbx_strand_id
1 'polypeptide(L)'
;MRLLGLDHIAIVVRDINETVARAGDTVDGRAVGERLRGGDIDLQFLLFGETRLELIEARAAGFGMPKLKDGETAVFGHLGLEIDDLEDAKAELTRRGVVLQGEAETDDFRWIFTAPETTFGVTLHLMEHKGRGTGA
;
A
#
# COMPACT_ATOMS: atom_id res chain seq x y z
N MET A 1 -12.51 13.22 -9.33
CA MET A 1 -11.29 12.59 -8.72
C MET A 1 -10.09 12.95 -9.53
N ARG A 2 -9.04 13.39 -8.88
CA ARG A 2 -7.76 13.65 -9.53
C ARG A 2 -6.69 12.77 -8.90
N LEU A 3 -6.00 11.99 -9.73
CA LEU A 3 -4.87 11.19 -9.31
C LEU A 3 -3.65 12.08 -9.18
N LEU A 4 -3.05 12.14 -7.99
CA LEU A 4 -1.88 12.98 -7.72
C LEU A 4 -0.58 12.22 -7.97
N GLY A 5 -0.58 10.91 -7.79
CA GLY A 5 0.59 10.09 -8.09
C GLY A 5 0.61 8.76 -7.36
N LEU A 6 1.68 8.02 -7.60
CA LEU A 6 1.97 6.79 -6.90
C LEU A 6 2.62 7.14 -5.56
N ASP A 7 2.00 6.71 -4.45
CA ASP A 7 2.55 6.92 -3.12
C ASP A 7 3.53 5.81 -2.73
N HIS A 8 3.12 4.56 -2.94
CA HIS A 8 3.96 3.41 -2.61
C HIS A 8 3.56 2.17 -3.40
N ILE A 9 4.47 1.21 -3.42
CA ILE A 9 4.21 -0.14 -3.92
C ILE A 9 4.32 -1.06 -2.71
N ALA A 10 3.28 -1.83 -2.42
CA ALA A 10 3.28 -2.76 -1.30
C ALA A 10 3.66 -4.16 -1.74
N ILE A 11 4.60 -4.75 -1.03
CA ILE A 11 5.07 -6.12 -1.23
C ILE A 11 4.88 -6.87 0.08
N VAL A 12 4.17 -7.99 0.04
CA VAL A 12 4.06 -8.87 1.21
C VAL A 12 5.29 -9.79 1.21
N VAL A 13 6.00 -9.80 2.33
CA VAL A 13 7.26 -10.55 2.45
C VAL A 13 7.18 -11.53 3.63
N ARG A 14 7.95 -12.58 3.55
CA ARG A 14 8.00 -13.57 4.63
C ARG A 14 8.76 -13.04 5.86
N ASP A 15 9.81 -12.27 5.63
CA ASP A 15 10.69 -11.76 6.68
C ASP A 15 11.25 -10.41 6.25
N ILE A 16 10.85 -9.35 6.95
CA ILE A 16 11.27 -7.98 6.62
C ILE A 16 12.78 -7.82 6.78
N ASN A 17 13.36 -8.36 7.85
CA ASN A 17 14.80 -8.20 8.11
C ASN A 17 15.64 -8.83 6.99
N GLU A 18 15.26 -10.03 6.58
CA GLU A 18 15.94 -10.72 5.48
C GLU A 18 15.77 -9.97 4.17
N THR A 19 14.59 -9.46 3.89
CA THR A 19 14.29 -8.69 2.69
C THR A 19 15.13 -7.42 2.62
N VAL A 20 15.21 -6.67 3.73
CA VAL A 20 16.02 -5.46 3.82
C VAL A 20 17.50 -5.77 3.57
N ALA A 21 18.01 -6.83 4.20
CA ALA A 21 19.41 -7.23 4.03
C ALA A 21 19.71 -7.60 2.58
N ARG A 22 18.85 -8.38 1.95
CA ARG A 22 19.03 -8.80 0.55
C ARG A 22 18.92 -7.62 -0.42
N ALA A 23 18.00 -6.70 -0.16
CA ALA A 23 17.87 -5.50 -1.00
C ALA A 23 19.13 -4.64 -0.94
N GLY A 24 19.73 -4.50 0.23
CA GLY A 24 20.99 -3.78 0.39
C GLY A 24 22.13 -4.47 -0.36
N ASP A 25 22.22 -5.79 -0.26
CA ASP A 25 23.30 -6.57 -0.86
C ASP A 25 23.18 -6.67 -2.40
N THR A 26 21.99 -6.49 -2.95
CA THR A 26 21.75 -6.70 -4.39
C THR A 26 21.65 -5.40 -5.18
N VAL A 27 20.85 -4.43 -4.71
CA VAL A 27 20.51 -3.22 -5.49
C VAL A 27 20.63 -1.94 -4.67
N ASP A 28 21.35 -1.99 -3.56
CA ASP A 28 21.54 -0.85 -2.66
C ASP A 28 20.23 -0.26 -2.11
N GLY A 29 19.20 -1.09 -2.00
CA GLY A 29 17.97 -0.70 -1.33
C GLY A 29 18.22 -0.47 0.16
N ARG A 30 17.59 0.53 0.76
CA ARG A 30 17.79 0.83 2.17
C ARG A 30 16.49 1.07 2.92
N ALA A 31 16.42 0.53 4.11
CA ALA A 31 15.28 0.78 4.99
C ALA A 31 15.24 2.27 5.39
N VAL A 32 14.04 2.81 5.50
CA VAL A 32 13.81 4.20 5.90
C VAL A 32 12.68 4.24 6.89
N GLY A 33 12.84 5.06 7.94
CA GLY A 33 11.86 5.19 9.00
C GLY A 33 11.87 3.99 9.94
N GLU A 34 11.02 4.05 10.95
CA GLU A 34 10.89 3.01 11.95
C GLU A 34 10.02 1.87 11.43
N ARG A 35 10.31 0.65 11.91
CA ARG A 35 9.41 -0.46 11.71
C ARG A 35 8.13 -0.23 12.51
N LEU A 36 6.99 -0.29 11.84
CA LEU A 36 5.70 -0.22 12.48
C LEU A 36 5.25 -1.64 12.81
N ARG A 37 4.95 -1.89 14.08
CA ARG A 37 4.52 -3.21 14.56
C ARG A 37 3.06 -3.15 14.94
N GLY A 38 2.24 -3.93 14.26
CA GLY A 38 0.82 -4.03 14.54
C GLY A 38 0.44 -5.41 15.05
N GLY A 39 -0.86 -5.62 15.30
CA GLY A 39 -1.37 -6.93 15.72
C GLY A 39 -1.22 -7.99 14.65
N ASP A 40 -1.64 -7.68 13.44
CA ASP A 40 -1.66 -8.62 12.30
C ASP A 40 -0.54 -8.38 11.30
N ILE A 41 0.09 -7.21 11.31
CA ILE A 41 1.12 -6.86 10.34
C ILE A 41 2.26 -6.08 10.99
N ASP A 42 3.44 -6.24 10.40
CA ASP A 42 4.56 -5.33 10.59
C ASP A 42 4.84 -4.66 9.25
N LEU A 43 5.23 -3.40 9.28
CA LEU A 43 5.52 -2.60 8.09
C LEU A 43 6.93 -2.02 8.18
N GLN A 44 7.60 -1.95 7.05
CA GLN A 44 8.88 -1.26 6.91
C GLN A 44 8.95 -0.65 5.51
N PHE A 45 9.27 0.63 5.43
CA PHE A 45 9.53 1.25 4.14
C PHE A 45 10.97 1.00 3.70
N LEU A 46 11.12 0.79 2.40
CA LEU A 46 12.39 0.55 1.73
C LEU A 46 12.50 1.51 0.55
N LEU A 47 13.65 2.16 0.38
CA LEU A 47 13.88 3.05 -0.75
C LEU A 47 14.79 2.40 -1.77
N PHE A 48 14.39 2.51 -3.04
CA PHE A 48 15.23 2.29 -4.21
C PHE A 48 15.36 3.66 -4.89
N GLY A 49 16.49 4.34 -4.66
CA GLY A 49 16.56 5.75 -5.04
C GLY A 49 15.47 6.53 -4.33
N GLU A 50 14.54 7.11 -5.08
CA GLU A 50 13.41 7.88 -4.53
C GLU A 50 12.10 7.08 -4.49
N THR A 51 12.09 5.86 -5.01
CA THR A 51 10.88 5.03 -5.04
C THR A 51 10.70 4.30 -3.72
N ARG A 52 9.53 4.45 -3.12
CA ARG A 52 9.19 3.81 -1.85
C ARG A 52 8.48 2.48 -2.10
N LEU A 53 9.02 1.44 -1.46
CA LEU A 53 8.31 0.17 -1.30
C LEU A 53 7.83 0.07 0.14
N GLU A 54 6.62 -0.44 0.32
CA GLU A 54 6.11 -0.80 1.65
C GLU A 54 6.25 -2.31 1.79
N LEU A 55 7.13 -2.76 2.69
CA LEU A 55 7.28 -4.17 3.00
C LEU A 55 6.31 -4.53 4.10
N ILE A 56 5.49 -5.53 3.86
CA ILE A 56 4.47 -5.99 4.80
C ILE A 56 4.77 -7.42 5.20
N GLU A 57 4.96 -7.65 6.49
CA GLU A 57 5.03 -9.01 7.04
C GLU A 57 3.70 -9.26 7.72
N ALA A 58 2.83 -10.05 7.06
CA ALA A 58 1.45 -10.24 7.50
C ALA A 58 1.28 -11.58 8.22
N ARG A 59 0.61 -11.55 9.37
CA ARG A 59 0.23 -12.73 10.14
C ARG A 59 -1.16 -13.23 9.77
N ALA A 60 -1.93 -12.39 9.07
CA ALA A 60 -3.26 -12.73 8.56
C ALA A 60 -3.45 -12.10 7.19
N ALA A 61 -4.26 -12.73 6.35
CA ALA A 61 -4.62 -12.17 5.06
C ALA A 61 -5.53 -10.95 5.24
N GLY A 62 -5.45 -9.98 4.32
CA GLY A 62 -6.28 -8.78 4.35
C GLY A 62 -6.30 -8.10 2.99
N PHE A 63 -6.91 -6.92 2.93
CA PHE A 63 -6.98 -6.16 1.70
C PHE A 63 -5.58 -5.77 1.23
N GLY A 64 -5.25 -6.14 -0.01
CA GLY A 64 -3.93 -5.86 -0.57
C GLY A 64 -2.79 -6.61 0.12
N MET A 65 -3.09 -7.67 0.87
CA MET A 65 -2.12 -8.49 1.59
C MET A 65 -2.40 -9.96 1.29
N PRO A 66 -2.10 -10.44 0.07
CA PRO A 66 -2.29 -11.84 -0.27
C PRO A 66 -1.41 -12.74 0.58
N LYS A 67 -1.87 -13.97 0.80
CA LYS A 67 -1.13 -14.95 1.57
C LYS A 67 0.03 -15.51 0.74
N LEU A 68 1.20 -15.59 1.35
CA LEU A 68 2.35 -16.26 0.74
C LEU A 68 2.11 -17.77 0.67
N LYS A 69 2.44 -18.36 -0.46
CA LYS A 69 2.44 -19.81 -0.63
C LYS A 69 3.72 -20.39 -0.05
N ASP A 70 3.72 -21.68 0.22
CA ASP A 70 4.91 -22.37 0.71
C ASP A 70 6.08 -22.17 -0.27
N GLY A 71 7.24 -21.79 0.26
CA GLY A 71 8.44 -21.54 -0.54
C GLY A 71 8.53 -20.15 -1.15
N GLU A 72 7.46 -19.36 -1.14
CA GLU A 72 7.52 -17.98 -1.60
C GLU A 72 8.14 -17.08 -0.53
N THR A 73 9.00 -16.15 -0.95
CA THR A 73 9.60 -15.17 -0.05
C THR A 73 8.90 -13.82 -0.13
N ALA A 74 8.25 -13.54 -1.25
CA ALA A 74 7.54 -12.27 -1.47
C ALA A 74 6.42 -12.45 -2.49
N VAL A 75 5.40 -11.59 -2.39
CA VAL A 75 4.33 -11.52 -3.37
C VAL A 75 3.87 -10.07 -3.47
N PHE A 76 3.46 -9.63 -4.67
CA PHE A 76 2.92 -8.29 -4.86
C PHE A 76 1.64 -8.11 -4.02
N GLY A 77 1.56 -6.99 -3.31
CA GLY A 77 0.40 -6.65 -2.49
C GLY A 77 -0.56 -5.69 -3.18
N HIS A 78 -0.21 -4.41 -3.23
CA HIS A 78 -1.07 -3.39 -3.82
C HIS A 78 -0.27 -2.17 -4.29
N LEU A 79 -0.95 -1.31 -5.05
CA LEU A 79 -0.44 0.01 -5.40
C LEU A 79 -1.12 1.05 -4.53
N GLY A 80 -0.33 1.87 -3.84
CA GLY A 80 -0.84 3.02 -3.11
C GLY A 80 -0.86 4.24 -4.01
N LEU A 81 -2.05 4.78 -4.24
CA LEU A 81 -2.25 5.94 -5.10
C LEU A 81 -2.75 7.11 -4.28
N GLU A 82 -2.09 8.26 -4.42
CA GLU A 82 -2.57 9.48 -3.78
C GLU A 82 -3.60 10.15 -4.67
N ILE A 83 -4.73 10.52 -4.08
CA ILE A 83 -5.82 11.21 -4.75
C ILE A 83 -6.17 12.50 -3.99
N ASP A 84 -6.86 13.40 -4.66
CA ASP A 84 -7.20 14.71 -4.08
C ASP A 84 -8.37 14.67 -3.11
N ASP A 85 -9.39 13.85 -3.36
CA ASP A 85 -10.63 13.84 -2.59
C ASP A 85 -11.22 12.43 -2.56
N LEU A 86 -11.20 11.80 -1.39
CA LEU A 86 -11.63 10.41 -1.23
C LEU A 86 -13.14 10.24 -1.44
N GLU A 87 -13.95 11.17 -0.95
CA GLU A 87 -15.40 11.07 -1.11
C GLU A 87 -15.80 11.15 -2.58
N ASP A 88 -15.17 12.08 -3.33
CA ASP A 88 -15.38 12.20 -4.77
C ASP A 88 -14.90 10.94 -5.50
N ALA A 89 -13.74 10.40 -5.12
CA ALA A 89 -13.22 9.16 -5.68
C ALA A 89 -14.14 7.98 -5.44
N LYS A 90 -14.70 7.86 -4.24
CA LYS A 90 -15.64 6.78 -3.91
C LYS A 90 -16.88 6.84 -4.80
N ALA A 91 -17.45 8.02 -4.96
CA ALA A 91 -18.64 8.20 -5.81
C ALA A 91 -18.34 7.87 -7.27
N GLU A 92 -17.22 8.38 -7.78
CA GLU A 92 -16.81 8.17 -9.17
C GLU A 92 -16.56 6.70 -9.48
N LEU A 93 -15.77 6.04 -8.63
CA LEU A 93 -15.40 4.65 -8.83
C LEU A 93 -16.61 3.72 -8.69
N THR A 94 -17.51 4.01 -7.76
CA THR A 94 -18.75 3.24 -7.61
C THR A 94 -19.58 3.33 -8.89
N ARG A 95 -19.70 4.53 -9.48
CA ARG A 95 -20.40 4.70 -10.77
C ARG A 95 -19.76 3.89 -11.88
N ARG A 96 -18.45 3.69 -11.84
CA ARG A 96 -17.72 2.92 -12.85
C ARG A 96 -17.73 1.41 -12.59
N GLY A 97 -18.44 0.96 -11.56
CA GLY A 97 -18.55 -0.47 -11.25
C GLY A 97 -17.43 -1.03 -10.38
N VAL A 98 -16.59 -0.17 -9.81
CA VAL A 98 -15.53 -0.60 -8.90
C VAL A 98 -16.11 -0.86 -7.51
N VAL A 99 -15.82 -2.02 -6.95
CA VAL A 99 -16.20 -2.36 -5.58
C VAL A 99 -15.12 -1.86 -4.62
N LEU A 100 -15.53 -1.11 -3.61
CA LEU A 100 -14.66 -0.51 -2.61
C LEU A 100 -14.79 -1.24 -1.28
N GLN A 101 -13.68 -1.33 -0.53
CA GLN A 101 -13.64 -2.07 0.73
C GLN A 101 -12.52 -1.55 1.63
N GLY A 102 -12.61 -1.84 2.93
CA GLY A 102 -11.55 -1.54 3.87
C GLY A 102 -11.27 -0.07 4.11
N GLU A 103 -12.33 0.76 4.16
CA GLU A 103 -12.16 2.18 4.45
C GLU A 103 -11.66 2.38 5.88
N ALA A 104 -10.66 3.24 6.03
CA ALA A 104 -10.10 3.57 7.34
C ALA A 104 -9.39 4.92 7.28
N GLU A 105 -8.95 5.40 8.44
CA GLU A 105 -8.23 6.65 8.52
C GLU A 105 -7.26 6.67 9.72
N THR A 106 -6.26 7.51 9.60
CA THR A 106 -5.38 7.92 10.69
C THR A 106 -5.51 9.43 10.85
N ASP A 107 -4.67 10.03 11.70
CA ASP A 107 -4.65 11.49 11.84
C ASP A 107 -4.21 12.18 10.54
N ASP A 108 -3.40 11.53 9.73
CA ASP A 108 -2.80 12.11 8.53
C ASP A 108 -3.46 11.71 7.22
N PHE A 109 -4.11 10.55 7.18
CA PHE A 109 -4.63 9.96 5.94
C PHE A 109 -6.02 9.37 6.10
N ARG A 110 -6.76 9.39 4.99
CA ARG A 110 -7.96 8.59 4.80
C ARG A 110 -7.73 7.69 3.61
N TRP A 111 -8.23 6.47 3.66
CA TRP A 111 -8.03 5.56 2.53
C TRP A 111 -9.14 4.54 2.36
N ILE A 112 -9.15 3.93 1.18
CA ILE A 112 -10.00 2.80 0.85
C ILE A 112 -9.29 1.90 -0.15
N PHE A 113 -9.62 0.62 -0.15
CA PHE A 113 -9.09 -0.34 -1.11
C PHE A 113 -10.12 -0.67 -2.17
N THR A 114 -9.67 -1.05 -3.37
CA THR A 114 -10.53 -1.60 -4.40
C THR A 114 -10.47 -3.12 -4.38
N ALA A 115 -11.60 -3.76 -4.75
CA ALA A 115 -11.61 -5.19 -5.03
C ALA A 115 -10.92 -5.42 -6.38
N PRO A 116 -9.85 -6.21 -6.45
CA PRO A 116 -9.02 -6.31 -7.68
C PRO A 116 -9.76 -6.84 -8.89
N GLU A 117 -10.76 -7.71 -8.70
CA GLU A 117 -11.57 -8.25 -9.81
C GLU A 117 -12.42 -7.18 -10.49
N THR A 118 -12.61 -6.03 -9.86
CA THR A 118 -13.39 -4.92 -10.43
C THR A 118 -12.52 -3.84 -11.07
N THR A 119 -11.21 -4.00 -11.01
CA THR A 119 -10.26 -3.11 -11.67
C THR A 119 -9.52 -3.89 -12.76
N PHE A 120 -8.21 -4.04 -12.65
CA PHE A 120 -7.41 -4.77 -13.64
C PHE A 120 -6.58 -5.88 -12.96
N GLY A 121 -7.14 -6.50 -11.92
CA GLY A 121 -6.46 -7.59 -11.22
C GLY A 121 -5.50 -7.14 -10.14
N VAL A 122 -5.44 -5.84 -9.87
CA VAL A 122 -4.54 -5.24 -8.87
C VAL A 122 -5.37 -4.51 -7.83
N THR A 123 -5.12 -4.75 -6.56
CA THR A 123 -5.72 -3.96 -5.49
C THR A 123 -5.11 -2.56 -5.50
N LEU A 124 -5.95 -1.55 -5.58
CA LEU A 124 -5.53 -0.15 -5.47
C LEU A 124 -5.86 0.33 -4.06
N HIS A 125 -4.89 0.97 -3.42
CA HIS A 125 -5.02 1.59 -2.11
C HIS A 125 -5.10 3.09 -2.32
N LEU A 126 -6.32 3.64 -2.33
CA LEU A 126 -6.55 5.05 -2.63
C LEU A 126 -6.42 5.85 -1.35
N MET A 127 -5.55 6.83 -1.34
CA MET A 127 -5.21 7.60 -0.15
C MET A 127 -5.39 9.09 -0.36
N GLU A 128 -6.08 9.73 0.59
CA GLU A 128 -6.16 11.18 0.67
C GLU A 128 -5.35 11.67 1.85
N HIS A 129 -4.44 12.60 1.62
CA HIS A 129 -3.66 13.23 2.68
C HIS A 129 -4.49 14.35 3.30
N LYS A 130 -4.78 14.26 4.60
CA LYS A 130 -5.70 15.19 5.29
C LYS A 130 -5.24 16.64 5.29
N GLY A 131 -3.95 16.87 5.28
CA GLY A 131 -3.40 18.22 5.30
C GLY A 131 -3.18 18.86 3.94
N ARG A 132 -3.56 18.16 2.85
CA ARG A 132 -3.25 18.61 1.49
C ARG A 132 -4.53 18.96 0.74
N GLY A 133 -4.52 20.04 -0.02
CA GLY A 133 -5.63 20.40 -0.91
C GLY A 133 -6.75 21.22 -0.28
N THR A 134 -6.81 21.33 1.03
CA THR A 134 -7.86 22.10 1.70
C THR A 134 -7.53 23.57 1.86
N GLY A 135 -6.25 23.91 1.84
CA GLY A 135 -5.79 25.27 2.03
C GLY A 135 -5.05 25.83 0.84
N ALA A 136 -5.02 25.08 -0.21
CA ALA A 136 -4.25 25.48 -1.38
C ALA A 136 -4.82 26.68 -2.04
#